data_e3befc7db9551b8582286a9869a639f0
#
_entry.id   e3befc7db9551b8582286a9869a639f0
#
_cell.length_a   1.000
_cell.length_b   1.000
_cell.length_c   1.000
_cell.angle_alpha   90.00
_cell.angle_beta   90.00
_cell.angle_gamma   90.00
#
_symmetry.space_group_name_H-M   'P 1'
#
loop_
_entity.id
_entity.type
_entity.pdbx_description
1 polymer ?
#
loop_
_entity_poly.entity_id
_entity_poly.type
_entity_poly.pdbx_seq_one_letter_code
_entity_poly.pdbx_strand_id
1 'polypeptide(L)'
;MKKLLCIILTLVTITLTGCGFGDSTIRFGAAGLGGMYYSFSTAFTELATKENDKLKFDVKTTAGSAANLRLLSKNYIDVGISQMDLIDDAYYGTPEFNGKKYNGYSAIAGLYKEACQIVVLDKSSIKTLDDLQDKTVSIGASESGTELNATQILKASGLWDNNLVKTKNLDYTDAAKQLEDGEIDAFFCTSGVQTTVVEELAKHASIRFIDIDSKCAKKLKASYKFYDSFTIPANTYTGQTKDVSTLCVKSVLLARDDMSEDTVKELTALLFKHAKDFQYSLQADLDFNESDA
;
A
#
# COMPACT_ATOMS: atom_id res chain seq x y z
N MET A 1 -9.23 71.89 -45.77
CA MET A 1 -8.86 70.49 -46.01
C MET A 1 -8.80 69.83 -44.62
N LYS A 2 -9.90 69.20 -44.21
CA LYS A 2 -9.99 68.52 -42.87
C LYS A 2 -9.83 67.04 -43.16
N LYS A 3 -8.77 66.41 -42.60
CA LYS A 3 -8.54 64.98 -42.69
C LYS A 3 -9.39 64.27 -41.63
N LEU A 4 -10.32 63.44 -42.04
CA LEU A 4 -11.16 62.61 -41.20
C LEU A 4 -10.34 61.38 -40.82
N LEU A 5 -10.02 61.22 -39.55
CA LEU A 5 -9.32 60.05 -39.02
C LEU A 5 -10.35 59.02 -38.52
N CYS A 6 -10.55 57.98 -39.30
CA CYS A 6 -11.40 56.84 -38.90
C CYS A 6 -10.61 55.96 -37.90
N ILE A 7 -11.03 55.93 -36.64
CA ILE A 7 -10.55 55.02 -35.65
C ILE A 7 -11.40 53.73 -35.77
N ILE A 8 -10.82 52.68 -36.32
CA ILE A 8 -11.41 51.32 -36.32
C ILE A 8 -11.15 50.72 -34.92
N LEU A 9 -12.21 50.65 -34.12
CA LEU A 9 -12.20 49.98 -32.81
C LEU A 9 -12.35 48.47 -33.09
N THR A 10 -11.25 47.75 -33.12
CA THR A 10 -11.24 46.28 -33.22
C THR A 10 -11.66 45.70 -31.88
N LEU A 11 -12.89 45.21 -31.80
CA LEU A 11 -13.42 44.49 -30.65
C LEU A 11 -12.76 43.08 -30.63
N VAL A 12 -11.71 42.91 -29.82
CA VAL A 12 -11.13 41.62 -29.54
C VAL A 12 -12.08 40.88 -28.58
N THR A 13 -12.94 40.04 -29.15
CA THR A 13 -13.69 39.06 -28.34
C THR A 13 -12.72 38.01 -27.88
N ILE A 14 -12.28 38.11 -26.62
CA ILE A 14 -11.61 37.04 -25.90
C ILE A 14 -12.66 35.97 -25.67
N THR A 15 -12.71 34.98 -26.56
CA THR A 15 -13.40 33.72 -26.28
C THR A 15 -12.60 33.06 -25.16
N LEU A 16 -13.12 33.13 -23.96
CA LEU A 16 -12.76 32.18 -22.89
C LEU A 16 -13.14 30.79 -23.43
N THR A 17 -12.19 30.17 -24.13
CA THR A 17 -12.24 28.73 -24.31
C THR A 17 -12.13 28.16 -22.91
N GLY A 18 -13.28 27.73 -22.38
CA GLY A 18 -13.31 26.90 -21.19
C GLY A 18 -12.26 25.80 -21.40
N CYS A 19 -11.36 25.61 -20.46
CA CYS A 19 -10.53 24.44 -20.41
C CYS A 19 -11.46 23.24 -20.42
N GLY A 20 -11.69 22.71 -21.63
CA GLY A 20 -12.30 21.40 -21.79
C GLY A 20 -11.47 20.43 -20.98
N PHE A 21 -12.11 19.59 -20.21
CA PHE A 21 -11.53 18.43 -19.59
C PHE A 21 -10.67 17.73 -20.66
N GLY A 22 -9.38 18.02 -20.67
CA GLY A 22 -8.44 17.19 -21.40
C GLY A 22 -8.53 15.81 -20.75
N ASP A 23 -8.53 14.77 -21.58
CA ASP A 23 -8.43 13.35 -21.20
C ASP A 23 -7.14 13.13 -20.38
N SER A 24 -7.11 13.65 -19.15
CA SER A 24 -5.95 13.47 -18.26
C SER A 24 -6.09 12.10 -17.61
N THR A 25 -5.26 11.17 -18.08
CA THR A 25 -5.16 9.84 -17.49
C THR A 25 -4.74 9.95 -16.03
N ILE A 26 -5.53 9.39 -15.12
CA ILE A 26 -5.27 9.35 -13.68
C ILE A 26 -4.16 8.31 -13.41
N ARG A 27 -3.03 8.76 -12.91
CA ARG A 27 -1.89 7.91 -12.57
C ARG A 27 -2.13 7.34 -11.18
N PHE A 28 -2.34 6.02 -11.09
CA PHE A 28 -2.61 5.34 -9.84
C PHE A 28 -1.34 4.61 -9.36
N GLY A 29 -0.74 5.07 -8.26
CA GLY A 29 0.37 4.38 -7.61
C GLY A 29 -0.12 3.19 -6.79
N ALA A 30 0.14 1.99 -7.29
CA ALA A 30 -0.17 0.75 -6.61
C ALA A 30 0.99 0.31 -5.68
N ALA A 31 1.60 -0.81 -5.94
CA ALA A 31 2.84 -1.31 -5.35
C ALA A 31 3.42 -2.37 -6.29
N GLY A 32 4.25 -3.28 -5.77
CA GLY A 32 4.75 -4.42 -6.52
C GLY A 32 3.64 -5.40 -6.93
N LEU A 33 3.88 -6.15 -8.00
CA LEU A 33 3.02 -7.23 -8.46
C LEU A 33 2.84 -8.28 -7.35
N GLY A 34 1.68 -8.94 -7.35
CA GLY A 34 1.37 -9.98 -6.36
C GLY A 34 0.97 -9.47 -4.98
N GLY A 35 1.04 -8.15 -4.71
CA GLY A 35 0.56 -7.51 -3.50
C GLY A 35 -0.90 -7.03 -3.63
N MET A 36 -1.56 -6.83 -2.48
CA MET A 36 -2.97 -6.42 -2.44
C MET A 36 -3.21 -5.03 -3.04
N TYR A 37 -2.28 -4.08 -2.92
CA TYR A 37 -2.43 -2.74 -3.54
C TYR A 37 -2.58 -2.85 -5.05
N TYR A 38 -1.76 -3.70 -5.69
CA TYR A 38 -1.84 -3.89 -7.13
C TYR A 38 -3.16 -4.55 -7.55
N SER A 39 -3.59 -5.58 -6.84
CA SER A 39 -4.87 -6.26 -7.10
C SER A 39 -6.05 -5.31 -6.91
N PHE A 40 -6.05 -4.53 -5.82
CA PHE A 40 -7.09 -3.53 -5.55
C PHE A 40 -7.11 -2.44 -6.63
N SER A 41 -5.98 -1.84 -6.95
CA SER A 41 -5.93 -0.74 -7.92
C SER A 41 -6.39 -1.20 -9.30
N THR A 42 -6.04 -2.42 -9.71
CA THR A 42 -6.49 -3.00 -10.99
C THR A 42 -8.00 -3.19 -10.98
N ALA A 43 -8.56 -3.86 -9.98
CA ALA A 43 -10.00 -4.09 -9.87
C ALA A 43 -10.79 -2.76 -9.81
N PHE A 44 -10.29 -1.79 -9.03
CA PHE A 44 -10.93 -0.48 -8.88
C PHE A 44 -10.93 0.30 -10.20
N THR A 45 -9.79 0.38 -10.89
CA THR A 45 -9.68 1.15 -12.13
C THR A 45 -10.43 0.52 -13.29
N GLU A 46 -10.49 -0.81 -13.38
CA GLU A 46 -11.31 -1.53 -14.35
C GLU A 46 -12.80 -1.24 -14.14
N LEU A 47 -13.26 -1.31 -12.89
CA LEU A 47 -14.65 -1.01 -12.55
C LEU A 47 -14.98 0.46 -12.82
N ALA A 48 -14.14 1.39 -12.38
CA ALA A 48 -14.34 2.82 -12.59
C ALA A 48 -14.45 3.17 -14.11
N THR A 49 -13.55 2.60 -14.93
CA THR A 49 -13.60 2.78 -16.40
C THR A 49 -14.85 2.17 -17.02
N LYS A 50 -15.34 1.05 -16.48
CA LYS A 50 -16.58 0.40 -16.95
C LYS A 50 -17.82 1.23 -16.62
N GLU A 51 -17.87 1.86 -15.43
CA GLU A 51 -18.99 2.72 -15.01
C GLU A 51 -18.96 4.09 -15.72
N ASN A 52 -17.76 4.64 -15.96
CA ASN A 52 -17.57 5.89 -16.68
C ASN A 52 -16.36 5.79 -17.62
N ASP A 53 -16.62 5.70 -18.91
CA ASP A 53 -15.61 5.56 -19.97
C ASP A 53 -14.72 6.80 -20.17
N LYS A 54 -15.07 7.94 -19.55
CA LYS A 54 -14.24 9.15 -19.51
C LYS A 54 -13.11 9.05 -18.47
N LEU A 55 -13.26 8.21 -17.45
CA LEU A 55 -12.19 7.92 -16.50
C LEU A 55 -11.15 7.03 -17.17
N LYS A 56 -9.93 7.54 -17.29
CA LYS A 56 -8.78 6.80 -17.81
C LYS A 56 -7.74 6.66 -16.73
N PHE A 57 -7.19 5.46 -16.58
CA PHE A 57 -6.20 5.18 -15.56
C PHE A 57 -4.91 4.62 -16.15
N ASP A 58 -3.82 4.93 -15.47
CA ASP A 58 -2.51 4.36 -15.69
C ASP A 58 -2.00 3.82 -14.34
N VAL A 59 -2.17 2.52 -14.11
CA VAL A 59 -1.75 1.86 -12.87
C VAL A 59 -0.23 1.66 -12.90
N LYS A 60 0.47 2.32 -11.98
CA LYS A 60 1.92 2.29 -11.84
C LYS A 60 2.35 1.30 -10.76
N THR A 61 3.25 0.39 -11.09
CA THR A 61 3.99 -0.33 -10.06
C THR A 61 4.93 0.63 -9.33
N THR A 62 4.96 0.53 -8.02
CA THR A 62 5.82 1.34 -7.14
C THR A 62 6.43 0.44 -6.07
N ALA A 63 7.29 0.98 -5.22
CA ALA A 63 7.81 0.22 -4.08
C ALA A 63 6.78 0.05 -2.94
N GLY A 64 5.69 0.83 -2.94
CA GLY A 64 4.63 0.75 -1.93
C GLY A 64 4.41 2.04 -1.16
N SER A 65 4.06 1.94 0.13
CA SER A 65 3.49 3.03 0.93
C SER A 65 4.34 4.30 0.97
N ALA A 66 5.59 4.25 1.39
CA ALA A 66 6.44 5.44 1.49
C ALA A 66 6.75 6.03 0.10
N ALA A 67 6.97 5.17 -0.90
CA ALA A 67 7.16 5.61 -2.27
C ALA A 67 5.93 6.34 -2.81
N ASN A 68 4.71 5.82 -2.55
CA ASN A 68 3.46 6.45 -3.00
C ASN A 68 3.26 7.83 -2.38
N LEU A 69 3.52 8.02 -1.09
CA LEU A 69 3.43 9.33 -0.43
C LEU A 69 4.41 10.34 -1.05
N ARG A 70 5.64 9.91 -1.33
CA ARG A 70 6.63 10.73 -2.00
C ARG A 70 6.22 11.08 -3.44
N LEU A 71 5.65 10.12 -4.18
CA LEU A 71 5.21 10.31 -5.57
C LEU A 71 3.96 11.20 -5.66
N LEU A 72 2.99 11.06 -4.74
CA LEU A 72 1.83 11.96 -4.61
C LEU A 72 2.31 13.39 -4.35
N SER A 73 3.13 13.59 -3.33
CA SER A 73 3.65 14.92 -2.96
C SER A 73 4.46 15.60 -4.07
N LYS A 74 5.04 14.83 -5.00
CA LYS A 74 5.80 15.33 -6.14
C LYS A 74 5.02 15.35 -7.46
N ASN A 75 3.73 15.10 -7.43
CA ASN A 75 2.85 15.08 -8.60
C ASN A 75 3.24 14.05 -9.68
N TYR A 76 3.88 12.93 -9.29
CA TYR A 76 4.18 11.83 -10.21
C TYR A 76 3.02 10.83 -10.34
N ILE A 77 2.19 10.71 -9.30
CA ILE A 77 0.93 9.96 -9.30
C ILE A 77 -0.19 10.86 -8.78
N ASP A 78 -1.43 10.55 -9.12
CA ASP A 78 -2.61 11.36 -8.77
C ASP A 78 -3.41 10.70 -7.65
N VAL A 79 -3.45 9.38 -7.62
CA VAL A 79 -4.09 8.54 -6.61
C VAL A 79 -3.09 7.48 -6.16
N GLY A 80 -3.15 7.05 -4.92
CA GLY A 80 -2.27 5.99 -4.41
C GLY A 80 -2.78 5.37 -3.12
N ILE A 81 -2.18 4.26 -2.73
CA ILE A 81 -2.50 3.57 -1.47
C ILE A 81 -1.27 3.64 -0.56
N SER A 82 -1.50 3.91 0.71
CA SER A 82 -0.46 3.89 1.74
C SER A 82 -0.99 3.41 3.07
N GLN A 83 -0.11 2.94 3.93
CA GLN A 83 -0.41 2.63 5.33
C GLN A 83 -0.61 3.90 6.14
N MET A 84 -1.51 3.86 7.11
CA MET A 84 -1.86 5.01 7.94
C MET A 84 -0.70 5.51 8.81
N ASP A 85 0.14 4.62 9.31
CA ASP A 85 1.35 4.94 10.06
C ASP A 85 2.33 5.79 9.24
N LEU A 86 2.59 5.37 8.00
CA LEU A 86 3.46 6.09 7.08
C LEU A 86 2.88 7.44 6.61
N ILE A 87 1.55 7.56 6.51
CA ILE A 87 0.90 8.84 6.21
C ILE A 87 1.20 9.86 7.31
N ASP A 88 1.04 9.47 8.58
CA ASP A 88 1.34 10.30 9.76
C ASP A 88 2.83 10.69 9.77
N ASP A 89 3.71 9.71 9.60
CA ASP A 89 5.17 9.90 9.58
C ASP A 89 5.62 10.84 8.46
N ALA A 90 5.06 10.69 7.26
CA ALA A 90 5.37 11.54 6.11
C ALA A 90 4.88 12.97 6.31
N TYR A 91 3.68 13.15 6.88
CA TYR A 91 3.10 14.46 7.12
C TYR A 91 3.93 15.29 8.12
N TYR A 92 4.39 14.65 9.20
CA TYR A 92 5.21 15.31 10.22
C TYR A 92 6.70 15.34 9.88
N GLY A 93 7.18 14.50 8.97
CA GLY A 93 8.58 14.39 8.61
C GLY A 93 9.40 13.74 9.71
N THR A 94 8.94 12.58 10.19
CA THR A 94 9.64 11.81 11.23
C THR A 94 11.01 11.32 10.76
N PRO A 95 11.85 10.72 11.62
CA PRO A 95 13.13 10.13 11.24
C PRO A 95 13.03 9.10 10.11
N GLU A 96 11.92 8.39 10.00
CA GLU A 96 11.62 7.43 8.93
C GLU A 96 11.64 8.10 7.54
N PHE A 97 11.28 9.38 7.47
CA PHE A 97 11.38 10.21 6.27
C PHE A 97 12.56 11.19 6.28
N ASN A 98 13.57 10.96 7.13
CA ASN A 98 14.76 11.81 7.25
C ASN A 98 14.42 13.31 7.48
N GLY A 99 13.39 13.59 8.24
CA GLY A 99 12.92 14.95 8.53
C GLY A 99 12.20 15.64 7.36
N LYS A 100 11.99 14.95 6.23
CA LYS A 100 11.29 15.50 5.06
C LYS A 100 9.79 15.31 5.20
N LYS A 101 9.04 16.38 5.04
CA LYS A 101 7.58 16.35 5.00
C LYS A 101 7.10 16.08 3.58
N TYR A 102 6.13 15.18 3.47
CA TYR A 102 5.40 14.91 2.24
C TYR A 102 3.92 15.19 2.49
N ASN A 103 3.34 16.11 1.74
CA ASN A 103 1.96 16.57 1.84
C ASN A 103 1.43 16.90 0.44
N GLY A 104 0.24 17.53 0.33
CA GLY A 104 -0.41 17.83 -0.94
C GLY A 104 -1.29 16.68 -1.42
N TYR A 105 -1.75 15.83 -0.49
CA TYR A 105 -2.71 14.75 -0.71
C TYR A 105 -3.63 14.59 0.51
N SER A 106 -4.82 14.08 0.27
CA SER A 106 -5.85 13.83 1.28
C SER A 106 -6.35 12.40 1.21
N ALA A 107 -6.87 11.89 2.34
CA ALA A 107 -7.49 10.57 2.41
C ALA A 107 -8.85 10.58 1.73
N ILE A 108 -9.13 9.57 0.89
CA ILE A 108 -10.44 9.28 0.33
C ILE A 108 -11.20 8.33 1.26
N ALA A 109 -10.56 7.21 1.62
CA ALA A 109 -11.16 6.19 2.49
C ALA A 109 -10.09 5.28 3.12
N GLY A 110 -10.39 4.76 4.31
CA GLY A 110 -9.72 3.57 4.83
C GLY A 110 -10.15 2.34 4.03
N LEU A 111 -9.21 1.45 3.68
CA LEU A 111 -9.50 0.29 2.84
C LEU A 111 -9.62 -1.00 3.67
N TYR A 112 -8.51 -1.58 4.08
CA TYR A 112 -8.46 -2.87 4.76
C TYR A 112 -7.29 -2.95 5.74
N LYS A 113 -7.33 -3.96 6.59
CA LYS A 113 -6.23 -4.29 7.50
C LYS A 113 -5.16 -5.06 6.77
N GLU A 114 -3.92 -4.68 6.99
CA GLU A 114 -2.72 -5.32 6.45
C GLU A 114 -2.00 -6.06 7.56
N ALA A 115 -2.07 -7.38 7.51
CA ALA A 115 -1.41 -8.25 8.49
C ALA A 115 0.11 -8.28 8.24
N CYS A 116 0.89 -8.14 9.31
CA CYS A 116 2.34 -8.34 9.28
C CYS A 116 2.63 -9.84 9.24
N GLN A 117 2.84 -10.40 8.06
CA GLN A 117 3.06 -11.82 7.84
C GLN A 117 4.55 -12.12 7.76
N ILE A 118 5.02 -13.14 8.47
CA ILE A 118 6.41 -13.61 8.42
C ILE A 118 6.38 -15.03 7.89
N VAL A 119 6.87 -15.23 6.68
CA VAL A 119 6.74 -16.47 5.92
C VAL A 119 8.07 -17.21 5.91
N VAL A 120 8.04 -18.51 6.21
CA VAL A 120 9.17 -19.44 6.13
C VAL A 120 8.74 -20.72 5.45
N LEU A 121 9.68 -21.50 4.92
CA LEU A 121 9.40 -22.88 4.50
C LEU A 121 9.06 -23.75 5.71
N ASP A 122 8.11 -24.65 5.61
CA ASP A 122 7.70 -25.54 6.72
C ASP A 122 8.84 -26.43 7.23
N LYS A 123 9.75 -26.85 6.36
CA LYS A 123 10.97 -27.60 6.69
C LYS A 123 12.02 -26.76 7.45
N SER A 124 11.85 -25.44 7.57
CA SER A 124 12.78 -24.54 8.27
C SER A 124 12.81 -24.82 9.78
N SER A 125 13.96 -24.64 10.39
CA SER A 125 14.12 -24.67 11.86
C SER A 125 13.53 -23.44 12.56
N ILE A 126 13.22 -22.35 11.82
CA ILE A 126 12.67 -21.11 12.36
C ILE A 126 11.24 -21.34 12.81
N LYS A 127 10.95 -21.18 14.11
CA LYS A 127 9.61 -21.38 14.70
C LYS A 127 9.11 -20.16 15.47
N THR A 128 10.03 -19.28 15.84
CA THR A 128 9.76 -18.07 16.61
C THR A 128 10.51 -16.88 16.02
N LEU A 129 10.21 -15.66 16.46
CA LEU A 129 10.98 -14.46 16.06
C LEU A 129 12.45 -14.60 16.42
N ASP A 130 12.79 -15.14 17.60
CA ASP A 130 14.17 -15.29 18.06
C ASP A 130 14.99 -16.20 17.14
N ASP A 131 14.37 -17.17 16.46
CA ASP A 131 15.05 -18.06 15.51
C ASP A 131 15.47 -17.35 14.20
N LEU A 132 15.07 -16.09 13.99
CA LEU A 132 15.56 -15.26 12.88
C LEU A 132 16.99 -14.79 13.09
N GLN A 133 17.57 -14.95 14.29
CA GLN A 133 18.96 -14.63 14.54
C GLN A 133 19.88 -15.41 13.58
N ASP A 134 20.88 -14.70 13.01
CA ASP A 134 21.85 -15.20 12.03
C ASP A 134 21.24 -15.62 10.67
N LYS A 135 19.93 -15.39 10.45
CA LYS A 135 19.21 -15.71 9.21
C LYS A 135 19.28 -14.57 8.19
N THR A 136 19.07 -14.94 6.93
CA THR A 136 18.88 -13.99 5.84
C THR A 136 17.39 -13.77 5.61
N VAL A 137 16.91 -12.54 5.82
CA VAL A 137 15.50 -12.21 5.83
C VAL A 137 15.19 -11.06 4.87
N SER A 138 14.21 -11.25 3.99
CA SER A 138 13.68 -10.11 3.23
C SER A 138 12.74 -9.30 4.10
N ILE A 139 13.00 -8.01 4.20
CA ILE A 139 12.20 -7.05 4.96
C ILE A 139 11.24 -6.23 4.07
N GLY A 140 11.06 -6.63 2.81
CA GLY A 140 10.26 -5.90 1.83
C GLY A 140 11.11 -4.99 0.94
N ALA A 141 10.51 -4.49 -0.13
CA ALA A 141 11.16 -3.53 -1.03
C ALA A 141 11.51 -2.24 -0.28
N SER A 142 12.59 -1.60 -0.70
CA SER A 142 12.96 -0.29 -0.15
C SER A 142 11.84 0.74 -0.38
N GLU A 143 11.54 1.58 0.60
CA GLU A 143 10.42 2.54 0.61
C GLU A 143 9.02 1.85 0.64
N SER A 144 8.92 0.57 1.03
CA SER A 144 7.64 -0.11 1.27
C SER A 144 7.17 0.03 2.72
N GLY A 145 5.86 -0.15 2.94
CA GLY A 145 5.32 -0.27 4.30
C GLY A 145 5.82 -1.52 5.02
N THR A 146 6.07 -2.60 4.27
CA THR A 146 6.65 -3.84 4.80
C THR A 146 8.04 -3.61 5.37
N GLU A 147 8.90 -2.83 4.70
CA GLU A 147 10.23 -2.48 5.22
C GLU A 147 10.15 -1.79 6.57
N LEU A 148 9.25 -0.83 6.72
CA LEU A 148 9.03 -0.14 7.99
C LEU A 148 8.57 -1.12 9.08
N ASN A 149 7.49 -1.86 8.81
CA ASN A 149 6.91 -2.76 9.80
C ASN A 149 7.89 -3.89 10.20
N ALA A 150 8.60 -4.48 9.24
CA ALA A 150 9.63 -5.48 9.51
C ALA A 150 10.76 -4.92 10.39
N THR A 151 11.25 -3.72 10.07
CA THR A 151 12.27 -3.03 10.86
C THR A 151 11.79 -2.78 12.30
N GLN A 152 10.55 -2.32 12.47
CA GLN A 152 9.96 -2.06 13.79
C GLN A 152 9.78 -3.36 14.59
N ILE A 153 9.32 -4.44 13.95
CA ILE A 153 9.19 -5.77 14.59
C ILE A 153 10.56 -6.30 15.01
N LEU A 154 11.57 -6.24 14.15
CA LEU A 154 12.93 -6.68 14.46
C LEU A 154 13.57 -5.83 15.58
N LYS A 155 13.31 -4.52 15.63
CA LYS A 155 13.72 -3.65 16.74
C LYS A 155 13.03 -4.05 18.04
N ALA A 156 11.72 -4.25 18.03
CA ALA A 156 10.95 -4.61 19.20
C ALA A 156 11.34 -5.98 19.78
N SER A 157 11.73 -6.94 18.93
CA SER A 157 12.25 -8.25 19.33
C SER A 157 13.71 -8.21 19.78
N GLY A 158 14.45 -7.12 19.49
CA GLY A 158 15.88 -6.99 19.82
C GLY A 158 16.82 -7.60 18.76
N LEU A 159 16.29 -7.99 17.62
CA LEU A 159 17.07 -8.61 16.54
C LEU A 159 17.70 -7.59 15.58
N TRP A 160 17.21 -6.35 15.57
CA TRP A 160 17.75 -5.28 14.73
C TRP A 160 19.09 -4.75 15.23
N ASP A 161 19.19 -4.57 16.55
CA ASP A 161 20.39 -4.08 17.19
C ASP A 161 21.51 -5.13 17.11
N ASN A 162 22.72 -4.69 16.84
CA ASN A 162 23.91 -5.54 16.65
C ASN A 162 23.88 -6.37 15.35
N ASN A 163 23.02 -6.06 14.38
CA ASN A 163 22.93 -6.77 13.10
C ASN A 163 22.75 -8.29 13.24
N LEU A 164 21.87 -8.71 14.19
CA LEU A 164 21.63 -10.13 14.45
C LEU A 164 20.90 -10.83 13.29
N VAL A 165 20.32 -10.08 12.37
CA VAL A 165 19.64 -10.60 11.16
C VAL A 165 20.29 -9.98 9.91
N LYS A 166 20.54 -10.80 8.90
CA LYS A 166 20.99 -10.33 7.59
C LYS A 166 19.79 -9.91 6.76
N THR A 167 19.59 -8.62 6.56
CA THR A 167 18.40 -8.11 5.86
C THR A 167 18.66 -7.93 4.36
N LYS A 168 17.64 -8.22 3.53
CA LYS A 168 17.56 -7.90 2.10
C LYS A 168 16.30 -7.08 1.83
N ASN A 169 16.39 -6.15 0.88
CA ASN A 169 15.22 -5.45 0.35
C ASN A 169 14.81 -6.09 -0.97
N LEU A 170 13.75 -6.90 -0.95
CA LEU A 170 13.19 -7.57 -2.11
C LEU A 170 11.70 -7.24 -2.20
N ASP A 171 11.16 -7.15 -3.41
CA ASP A 171 9.71 -7.18 -3.58
C ASP A 171 9.16 -8.58 -3.26
N TYR A 172 7.83 -8.69 -3.19
CA TYR A 172 7.21 -9.95 -2.76
C TYR A 172 7.47 -11.13 -3.71
N THR A 173 7.53 -10.87 -5.02
CA THR A 173 7.76 -11.90 -6.03
C THR A 173 9.17 -12.46 -5.94
N ASP A 174 10.16 -11.57 -5.85
CA ASP A 174 11.57 -11.94 -5.67
C ASP A 174 11.80 -12.61 -4.31
N ALA A 175 11.14 -12.12 -3.24
CA ALA A 175 11.24 -12.71 -1.91
C ALA A 175 10.66 -14.14 -1.86
N ALA A 176 9.48 -14.36 -2.44
CA ALA A 176 8.88 -15.69 -2.53
C ALA A 176 9.77 -16.66 -3.30
N LYS A 177 10.28 -16.23 -4.47
CA LYS A 177 11.21 -17.04 -5.27
C LYS A 177 12.49 -17.37 -4.52
N GLN A 178 13.15 -16.37 -3.91
CA GLN A 178 14.39 -16.61 -3.16
C GLN A 178 14.17 -17.48 -1.91
N LEU A 179 13.00 -17.42 -1.28
CA LEU A 179 12.65 -18.34 -0.20
C LEU A 179 12.50 -19.76 -0.70
N GLU A 180 11.82 -19.98 -1.82
CA GLU A 180 11.64 -21.31 -2.45
C GLU A 180 13.00 -21.90 -2.86
N ASP A 181 13.87 -21.08 -3.46
CA ASP A 181 15.23 -21.46 -3.89
C ASP A 181 16.20 -21.64 -2.69
N GLY A 182 15.81 -21.23 -1.48
CA GLY A 182 16.66 -21.30 -0.27
C GLY A 182 17.77 -20.26 -0.21
N GLU A 183 17.65 -19.18 -0.95
CA GLU A 183 18.59 -18.03 -0.94
C GLU A 183 18.31 -17.05 0.22
N ILE A 184 17.11 -17.10 0.80
CA ILE A 184 16.72 -16.47 2.03
C ILE A 184 16.02 -17.46 2.95
N ASP A 185 16.00 -17.18 4.26
CA ASP A 185 15.41 -18.06 5.26
C ASP A 185 13.96 -17.68 5.61
N ALA A 186 13.61 -16.41 5.45
CA ALA A 186 12.28 -15.86 5.71
C ALA A 186 12.03 -14.59 4.91
N PHE A 187 10.76 -14.21 4.76
CA PHE A 187 10.41 -12.87 4.31
C PHE A 187 9.21 -12.30 5.06
N PHE A 188 9.22 -10.97 5.22
CA PHE A 188 8.09 -10.21 5.70
C PHE A 188 7.17 -9.79 4.53
N CYS A 189 5.87 -9.85 4.78
CA CYS A 189 4.83 -9.41 3.87
C CYS A 189 3.73 -8.71 4.69
N THR A 190 3.72 -7.36 4.72
CA THR A 190 2.62 -6.61 5.31
C THR A 190 1.61 -6.28 4.22
N SER A 191 0.49 -6.97 4.24
CA SER A 191 -0.54 -6.90 3.21
C SER A 191 -1.87 -7.42 3.74
N GLY A 192 -2.96 -7.20 3.01
CA GLY A 192 -4.20 -7.94 3.24
C GLY A 192 -3.94 -9.45 3.22
N VAL A 193 -4.68 -10.21 4.01
CA VAL A 193 -4.59 -11.67 3.97
C VAL A 193 -5.05 -12.22 2.61
N GLN A 194 -4.69 -13.45 2.29
CA GLN A 194 -4.85 -14.05 0.96
C GLN A 194 -4.07 -13.30 -0.15
N THR A 195 -2.94 -12.69 0.25
CA THR A 195 -2.03 -12.03 -0.70
C THR A 195 -1.62 -13.03 -1.79
N THR A 196 -1.82 -12.67 -3.06
CA THR A 196 -1.63 -13.54 -4.22
C THR A 196 -0.27 -14.24 -4.23
N VAL A 197 0.82 -13.49 -3.97
CA VAL A 197 2.18 -14.07 -3.99
C VAL A 197 2.38 -15.13 -2.92
N VAL A 198 1.79 -14.95 -1.73
CA VAL A 198 1.89 -15.93 -0.62
C VAL A 198 1.05 -17.16 -0.94
N GLU A 199 -0.15 -16.97 -1.49
CA GLU A 199 -1.00 -18.09 -1.91
C GLU A 199 -0.37 -18.90 -3.05
N GLU A 200 0.22 -18.23 -4.05
CA GLU A 200 0.93 -18.93 -5.12
C GLU A 200 2.13 -19.72 -4.59
N LEU A 201 2.93 -19.13 -3.70
CA LEU A 201 4.02 -19.86 -3.04
C LEU A 201 3.50 -21.08 -2.27
N ALA A 202 2.39 -20.92 -1.54
CA ALA A 202 1.79 -22.02 -0.76
C ALA A 202 1.31 -23.20 -1.61
N LYS A 203 0.98 -22.98 -2.89
CA LYS A 203 0.61 -24.06 -3.85
C LYS A 203 1.82 -24.86 -4.32
N HIS A 204 3.01 -24.28 -4.31
CA HIS A 204 4.23 -24.90 -4.84
C HIS A 204 5.19 -25.37 -3.76
N ALA A 205 5.15 -24.73 -2.58
CA ALA A 205 6.00 -25.06 -1.45
C ALA A 205 5.19 -25.11 -0.15
N SER A 206 5.50 -26.07 0.72
CA SER A 206 4.93 -26.05 2.07
C SER A 206 5.53 -24.91 2.86
N ILE A 207 4.68 -23.98 3.27
CA ILE A 207 5.07 -22.79 4.04
C ILE A 207 4.46 -22.80 5.44
N ARG A 208 5.03 -21.98 6.31
CA ARG A 208 4.54 -21.69 7.65
C ARG A 208 4.71 -20.23 7.96
N PHE A 209 3.84 -19.71 8.81
CA PHE A 209 3.93 -18.36 9.33
C PHE A 209 4.51 -18.37 10.74
N ILE A 210 5.25 -17.31 11.09
CA ILE A 210 5.78 -17.09 12.42
C ILE A 210 4.89 -16.10 13.15
N ASP A 211 4.49 -16.48 14.38
CA ASP A 211 3.72 -15.60 15.27
C ASP A 211 4.55 -14.39 15.70
N ILE A 212 3.91 -13.22 15.81
CA ILE A 212 4.45 -12.12 16.60
C ILE A 212 4.00 -12.33 18.04
N ASP A 213 4.94 -12.72 18.89
CA ASP A 213 4.64 -13.04 20.29
C ASP A 213 4.09 -11.84 21.08
N SER A 214 3.40 -12.14 22.17
CA SER A 214 2.71 -11.13 22.98
C SER A 214 3.64 -10.06 23.57
N LYS A 215 4.91 -10.38 23.84
CA LYS A 215 5.91 -9.44 24.38
C LYS A 215 6.33 -8.44 23.30
N CYS A 216 6.62 -8.92 22.07
CA CYS A 216 6.93 -8.09 20.93
C CYS A 216 5.72 -7.21 20.56
N ALA A 217 4.53 -7.81 20.45
CA ALA A 217 3.29 -7.10 20.16
C ALA A 217 2.97 -5.99 21.16
N LYS A 218 3.18 -6.25 22.48
CA LYS A 218 2.99 -5.23 23.53
C LYS A 218 3.96 -4.06 23.36
N LYS A 219 5.24 -4.33 23.08
CA LYS A 219 6.24 -3.28 22.84
C LYS A 219 5.88 -2.43 21.61
N LEU A 220 5.50 -3.08 20.50
CA LEU A 220 5.11 -2.38 19.27
C LEU A 220 3.92 -1.46 19.49
N LYS A 221 2.84 -1.95 20.11
CA LYS A 221 1.65 -1.14 20.41
C LYS A 221 1.90 -0.02 21.43
N ALA A 222 2.90 -0.16 22.29
CA ALA A 222 3.29 0.91 23.20
C ALA A 222 4.13 2.00 22.51
N SER A 223 4.88 1.64 21.46
CA SER A 223 5.77 2.55 20.75
C SER A 223 5.11 3.19 19.51
N TYR A 224 4.15 2.51 18.88
CA TYR A 224 3.53 2.89 17.63
C TYR A 224 2.01 2.76 17.72
N LYS A 225 1.30 3.90 17.61
CA LYS A 225 -0.16 4.01 17.84
C LYS A 225 -1.05 3.31 16.79
N PHE A 226 -0.47 2.93 15.63
CA PHE A 226 -1.24 2.40 14.49
C PHE A 226 -1.30 0.88 14.43
N TYR A 227 -0.62 0.16 15.33
CA TYR A 227 -0.71 -1.30 15.38
C TYR A 227 -1.91 -1.80 16.16
N ASP A 228 -2.69 -2.66 15.53
CA ASP A 228 -3.72 -3.46 16.17
C ASP A 228 -3.34 -4.94 16.21
N SER A 229 -3.90 -5.67 17.19
CA SER A 229 -3.77 -7.13 17.22
C SER A 229 -4.60 -7.74 16.10
N PHE A 230 -4.02 -8.71 15.42
CA PHE A 230 -4.68 -9.41 14.32
C PHE A 230 -4.41 -10.92 14.43
N THR A 231 -5.38 -11.72 14.01
CA THR A 231 -5.22 -13.17 13.86
C THR A 231 -5.51 -13.52 12.41
N ILE A 232 -4.56 -14.18 11.75
CA ILE A 232 -4.79 -14.79 10.45
C ILE A 232 -5.45 -16.14 10.72
N PRO A 233 -6.72 -16.34 10.35
CA PRO A 233 -7.44 -17.58 10.65
C PRO A 233 -6.80 -18.78 10.00
N ALA A 234 -6.90 -19.95 10.61
CA ALA A 234 -6.53 -21.22 9.98
C ALA A 234 -7.25 -21.38 8.63
N ASN A 235 -6.59 -22.01 7.69
CA ASN A 235 -7.08 -22.22 6.32
C ASN A 235 -7.25 -20.94 5.49
N THR A 236 -6.61 -19.83 5.88
CA THR A 236 -6.51 -18.63 5.04
C THR A 236 -5.64 -18.89 3.81
N TYR A 237 -4.57 -19.66 3.96
CA TYR A 237 -3.67 -20.05 2.86
C TYR A 237 -3.61 -21.58 2.71
N THR A 238 -3.27 -22.04 1.51
CA THR A 238 -3.08 -23.46 1.23
C THR A 238 -2.08 -24.09 2.22
N GLY A 239 -2.51 -25.13 2.93
CA GLY A 239 -1.67 -25.85 3.90
C GLY A 239 -1.53 -25.20 5.29
N GLN A 240 -2.01 -23.99 5.51
CA GLN A 240 -2.03 -23.35 6.82
C GLN A 240 -3.17 -23.93 7.68
N THR A 241 -2.83 -24.74 8.67
CA THR A 241 -3.82 -25.49 9.49
C THR A 241 -4.08 -24.84 10.86
N LYS A 242 -3.38 -23.77 11.21
CA LYS A 242 -3.48 -23.09 12.53
C LYS A 242 -3.65 -21.60 12.34
N ASP A 243 -4.31 -20.98 13.31
CA ASP A 243 -4.32 -19.54 13.46
C ASP A 243 -2.90 -18.99 13.64
N VAL A 244 -2.65 -17.79 13.13
CA VAL A 244 -1.38 -17.07 13.31
C VAL A 244 -1.65 -15.76 14.03
N SER A 245 -1.03 -15.59 15.19
CA SER A 245 -1.11 -14.36 15.98
C SER A 245 -0.14 -13.31 15.41
N THR A 246 -0.65 -12.16 15.00
CA THR A 246 0.16 -11.10 14.43
C THR A 246 -0.37 -9.72 14.80
N LEU A 247 0.19 -8.70 14.18
CA LEU A 247 -0.29 -7.32 14.21
C LEU A 247 -0.72 -6.89 12.80
N CYS A 248 -1.56 -5.87 12.74
CA CYS A 248 -1.93 -5.23 11.49
C CYS A 248 -1.84 -3.70 11.58
N VAL A 249 -1.75 -3.09 10.42
CA VAL A 249 -1.95 -1.65 10.18
C VAL A 249 -3.11 -1.47 9.20
N LYS A 250 -3.62 -0.24 9.02
CA LYS A 250 -4.72 0.04 8.09
C LYS A 250 -4.17 0.69 6.81
N SER A 251 -4.63 0.23 5.65
CA SER A 251 -4.37 0.89 4.36
C SER A 251 -5.40 1.97 4.10
N VAL A 252 -4.98 3.01 3.36
CA VAL A 252 -5.78 4.20 3.04
C VAL A 252 -5.60 4.54 1.57
N LEU A 253 -6.71 4.80 0.89
CA LEU A 253 -6.72 5.37 -0.46
C LEU A 253 -6.56 6.88 -0.36
N LEU A 254 -5.63 7.43 -1.13
CA LEU A 254 -5.24 8.83 -1.14
C LEU A 254 -5.41 9.43 -2.53
N ALA A 255 -5.78 10.70 -2.59
CA ALA A 255 -5.76 11.51 -3.81
C ALA A 255 -4.97 12.80 -3.57
N ARG A 256 -4.37 13.35 -4.62
CA ARG A 256 -3.74 14.67 -4.56
C ARG A 256 -4.79 15.76 -4.31
N ASP A 257 -4.42 16.78 -3.54
CA ASP A 257 -5.29 17.91 -3.18
C ASP A 257 -5.70 18.79 -4.37
N ASP A 258 -4.94 18.75 -5.48
CA ASP A 258 -5.22 19.51 -6.70
C ASP A 258 -6.03 18.75 -7.74
N MET A 259 -6.48 17.53 -7.45
CA MET A 259 -7.47 16.83 -8.27
C MET A 259 -8.82 17.54 -8.23
N SER A 260 -9.59 17.46 -9.32
CA SER A 260 -10.91 18.07 -9.32
C SER A 260 -11.82 17.42 -8.27
N GLU A 261 -12.58 18.25 -7.57
CA GLU A 261 -13.54 17.78 -6.56
C GLU A 261 -14.56 16.78 -7.15
N ASP A 262 -15.01 17.02 -8.39
CA ASP A 262 -15.95 16.12 -9.06
C ASP A 262 -15.32 14.74 -9.33
N THR A 263 -14.05 14.68 -9.74
CA THR A 263 -13.36 13.41 -9.95
C THR A 263 -13.18 12.67 -8.61
N VAL A 264 -12.77 13.35 -7.55
CA VAL A 264 -12.60 12.72 -6.22
C VAL A 264 -13.93 12.21 -5.68
N LYS A 265 -15.01 13.00 -5.80
CA LYS A 265 -16.36 12.56 -5.42
C LYS A 265 -16.82 11.32 -6.20
N GLU A 266 -16.55 11.29 -7.51
CA GLU A 266 -16.91 10.14 -8.34
C GLU A 266 -16.13 8.88 -7.92
N LEU A 267 -14.81 8.97 -7.74
CA LEU A 267 -13.99 7.85 -7.28
C LEU A 267 -14.44 7.34 -5.90
N THR A 268 -14.77 8.26 -4.99
CA THR A 268 -15.29 7.92 -3.66
C THR A 268 -16.65 7.21 -3.75
N ALA A 269 -17.57 7.75 -4.55
CA ALA A 269 -18.89 7.16 -4.72
C ALA A 269 -18.81 5.76 -5.34
N LEU A 270 -17.94 5.55 -6.33
CA LEU A 270 -17.72 4.24 -6.94
C LEU A 270 -17.15 3.23 -5.94
N LEU A 271 -16.21 3.66 -5.10
CA LEU A 271 -15.63 2.81 -4.07
C LEU A 271 -16.71 2.25 -3.12
N PHE A 272 -17.54 3.12 -2.56
CA PHE A 272 -18.59 2.70 -1.61
C PHE A 272 -19.74 1.95 -2.28
N LYS A 273 -20.16 2.35 -3.49
CA LYS A 273 -21.19 1.66 -4.27
C LYS A 273 -20.85 0.20 -4.52
N HIS A 274 -19.56 -0.09 -4.78
CA HIS A 274 -19.07 -1.41 -5.16
C HIS A 274 -18.23 -2.11 -4.08
N ALA A 275 -18.33 -1.66 -2.83
CA ALA A 275 -17.58 -2.22 -1.70
C ALA A 275 -17.68 -3.76 -1.60
N LYS A 276 -18.91 -4.30 -1.78
CA LYS A 276 -19.14 -5.76 -1.74
C LYS A 276 -18.52 -6.51 -2.92
N ASP A 277 -18.49 -5.88 -4.10
CA ASP A 277 -17.88 -6.48 -5.30
C ASP A 277 -16.37 -6.59 -5.12
N PHE A 278 -15.74 -5.56 -4.50
CA PHE A 278 -14.33 -5.59 -4.14
C PHE A 278 -14.03 -6.65 -3.08
N GLN A 279 -14.84 -6.73 -2.01
CA GLN A 279 -14.68 -7.77 -0.99
C GLN A 279 -14.71 -9.17 -1.61
N TYR A 280 -15.65 -9.41 -2.51
CA TYR A 280 -15.79 -10.69 -3.18
C TYR A 280 -14.60 -10.98 -4.14
N SER A 281 -14.22 -10.02 -4.97
CA SER A 281 -13.17 -10.20 -5.98
C SER A 281 -11.77 -10.30 -5.39
N LEU A 282 -11.51 -9.58 -4.30
CA LEU A 282 -10.21 -9.55 -3.63
C LEU A 282 -10.10 -10.57 -2.49
N GLN A 283 -11.22 -11.20 -2.12
CA GLN A 283 -11.32 -12.10 -0.95
C GLN A 283 -10.77 -11.44 0.34
N ALA A 284 -10.78 -10.12 0.38
CA ALA A 284 -10.30 -9.32 1.50
C ALA A 284 -11.49 -8.82 2.33
N ASP A 285 -11.33 -8.82 3.65
CA ASP A 285 -12.26 -8.14 4.55
C ASP A 285 -12.03 -6.63 4.42
N LEU A 286 -12.69 -6.05 3.43
CA LEU A 286 -12.65 -4.62 3.18
C LEU A 286 -13.62 -3.96 4.18
N ASP A 287 -13.07 -3.35 5.21
CA ASP A 287 -13.81 -2.62 6.22
C ASP A 287 -14.16 -1.22 5.67
N PHE A 288 -14.97 -1.20 4.59
CA PHE A 288 -15.51 0.03 4.06
C PHE A 288 -16.72 0.46 4.89
N ASN A 289 -16.50 1.34 5.82
CA ASN A 289 -17.55 1.99 6.53
C ASN A 289 -17.64 3.46 6.07
N GLU A 290 -18.76 3.85 5.50
CA GLU A 290 -19.00 5.22 5.04
C GLU A 290 -18.85 6.25 6.17
N SER A 291 -19.01 5.81 7.43
CA SER A 291 -18.77 6.64 8.62
C SER A 291 -17.27 6.89 8.92
N ASP A 292 -16.37 6.14 8.29
CA ASP A 292 -14.91 6.24 8.48
C ASP A 292 -14.22 7.00 7.32
N ALA A 293 -15.03 7.57 6.39
CA ALA A 293 -14.56 8.33 5.23
C ALA A 293 -14.37 9.82 5.53
#